data_fc054bc23bdad870538442d0790fc55c
#
_entry.id   fc054bc23bdad870538442d0790fc55c
#
_cell.length_a   1.000
_cell.length_b   1.000
_cell.length_c   1.000
_cell.angle_alpha   90.00
_cell.angle_beta   90.00
_cell.angle_gamma   90.00
#
_symmetry.space_group_name_H-M   'P 1'
#
loop_
_entity.id
_entity.type
_entity.pdbx_description
1 polymer ?
#
loop_
_entity_poly.entity_id
_entity_poly.type
_entity_poly.pdbx_seq_one_letter_code
_entity_poly.pdbx_strand_id
1 'polypeptide(L)'
;MRDRRLLEPHEAETQLDRIAGKRDPNTIAMPIHVFRVLKGAQAVRDDFLSDEARRKRPRDTSSEALTRHRGFSVWRTEAHARAVARRFPKLGTHIAEVELPIGATLLPFPDTSDHQTAFGDPDAYARVVVRIVPVN
;
A
#
# COMPACT_ATOMS: atom_id res chain seq x y z
N MET A 1 -5.08 -19.94 -19.05
CA MET A 1 -4.82 -20.16 -18.79
C MET A 1 -4.98 -20.19 -18.62
N ARG A 2 -4.95 -20.05 -18.95
CA ARG A 2 -4.62 -20.21 -18.87
C ARG A 2 -4.55 -20.50 -18.52
N ASP A 3 -4.72 -20.39 -18.81
CA ASP A 3 -4.24 -20.84 -18.63
C ASP A 3 -3.74 -21.08 -18.29
N ARG A 4 -3.57 -21.37 -17.97
CA ARG A 4 -2.61 -21.51 -17.94
C ARG A 4 -2.48 -22.20 -18.34
N ARG A 5 -2.98 -22.31 -18.41
CA ARG A 5 -2.81 -22.76 -19.38
C ARG A 5 -1.74 -23.15 -19.76
N LEU A 6 -1.92 -23.87 -19.71
CA LEU A 6 -0.85 -23.67 -20.26
C LEU A 6 -0.84 -23.02 -21.14
N LEU A 7 -0.45 -23.15 -20.99
CA LEU A 7 -0.05 -22.22 -21.97
C LEU A 7 0.83 -22.87 -23.00
N GLU A 8 0.60 -22.60 -24.24
CA GLU A 8 1.58 -22.96 -25.22
C GLU A 8 2.87 -22.21 -24.90
N PRO A 9 4.03 -22.61 -25.39
CA PRO A 9 5.29 -21.95 -25.04
C PRO A 9 5.25 -20.45 -25.29
N HIS A 10 4.65 -20.03 -26.37
CA HIS A 10 4.51 -18.62 -26.68
C HIS A 10 3.62 -17.94 -25.64
N GLU A 11 2.52 -18.55 -25.27
CA GLU A 11 1.64 -17.98 -24.29
C GLU A 11 2.24 -18.05 -22.88
N ALA A 12 2.92 -19.15 -22.57
CA ALA A 12 3.61 -19.25 -21.30
C ALA A 12 4.69 -18.20 -21.22
N GLU A 13 5.44 -18.03 -22.31
CA GLU A 13 6.45 -17.00 -22.38
C GLU A 13 5.82 -15.62 -22.34
N THR A 14 4.69 -15.45 -23.01
CA THR A 14 3.95 -14.19 -22.96
C THR A 14 3.45 -13.92 -21.55
N GLN A 15 3.00 -14.95 -20.84
CA GLN A 15 2.59 -14.79 -19.46
C GLN A 15 3.79 -14.44 -18.58
N LEU A 16 4.91 -15.12 -18.79
CA LEU A 16 6.13 -14.80 -18.07
C LEU A 16 6.61 -13.42 -18.43
N ASP A 17 6.48 -13.02 -19.66
CA ASP A 17 6.84 -11.68 -20.11
C ASP A 17 5.89 -10.64 -19.53
N ARG A 18 4.63 -10.98 -19.38
CA ARG A 18 3.70 -10.10 -18.69
C ARG A 18 4.04 -9.99 -17.23
N ILE A 19 4.47 -11.10 -16.65
CA ILE A 19 4.89 -11.10 -15.26
C ILE A 19 6.23 -10.39 -15.13
N ALA A 20 7.18 -10.69 -15.99
CA ALA A 20 8.52 -10.15 -15.90
C ALA A 20 8.69 -8.85 -16.68
N GLY A 21 8.10 -8.77 -17.88
CA GLY A 21 8.25 -7.61 -18.75
C GLY A 21 7.08 -6.66 -18.72
N LYS A 22 5.89 -7.19 -18.42
CA LYS A 22 4.69 -6.39 -18.34
C LYS A 22 4.12 -6.33 -16.93
N ARG A 23 4.93 -6.69 -15.98
CA ARG A 23 4.58 -6.54 -14.58
C ARG A 23 4.20 -5.09 -14.33
N ASP A 24 3.14 -4.91 -13.53
CA ASP A 24 2.78 -3.59 -13.05
C ASP A 24 4.02 -2.96 -12.43
N PRO A 25 4.48 -1.79 -12.91
CA PRO A 25 5.65 -1.15 -12.33
C PRO A 25 5.47 -0.79 -10.86
N ASN A 26 4.24 -0.81 -10.37
CA ASN A 26 3.95 -0.52 -8.97
C ASN A 26 3.99 -1.77 -8.09
N THR A 27 4.22 -2.96 -8.68
CA THR A 27 4.37 -4.19 -7.92
C THR A 27 5.82 -4.30 -7.44
N ILE A 28 6.01 -4.47 -6.15
CA ILE A 28 7.35 -4.49 -5.59
C ILE A 28 8.03 -5.83 -5.89
N ALA A 29 9.34 -5.76 -6.16
CA ALA A 29 10.13 -6.92 -6.57
C ALA A 29 10.87 -7.57 -5.40
N MET A 30 10.90 -6.92 -4.25
CA MET A 30 11.55 -7.44 -3.04
C MET A 30 10.81 -6.88 -1.83
N PRO A 31 10.90 -7.55 -0.67
CA PRO A 31 10.23 -7.03 0.52
C PRO A 31 10.73 -5.63 0.84
N ILE A 32 9.84 -4.75 1.21
CA ILE A 32 10.18 -3.39 1.62
C ILE A 32 9.37 -3.03 2.86
N HIS A 33 9.87 -2.05 3.60
CA HIS A 33 9.16 -1.52 4.75
C HIS A 33 8.51 -0.21 4.39
N VAL A 34 7.28 -0.04 4.87
CA VAL A 34 6.55 1.22 4.77
C VAL A 34 5.99 1.55 6.14
N PHE A 35 5.50 2.77 6.29
CA PHE A 35 5.04 3.28 7.57
C PHE A 35 3.63 3.80 7.45
N ARG A 36 2.80 3.41 8.40
CA ARG A 36 1.39 3.79 8.45
C ARG A 36 1.08 4.44 9.79
N VAL A 37 0.35 5.55 9.78
CA VAL A 37 -0.10 6.18 11.02
C VAL A 37 -1.29 5.41 11.55
N LEU A 38 -1.22 5.01 12.82
CA LEU A 38 -2.27 4.25 13.51
C LEU A 38 -3.01 5.13 14.48
N LYS A 39 -4.26 4.79 14.73
CA LYS A 39 -5.06 5.51 15.73
C LYS A 39 -4.52 5.32 17.13
N GLY A 40 -3.99 4.16 17.46
CA GLY A 40 -3.51 3.86 18.80
C GLY A 40 -2.31 2.95 18.80
N ALA A 41 -1.98 2.43 19.97
CA ALA A 41 -0.76 1.66 20.20
C ALA A 41 -0.81 0.25 19.63
N GLN A 42 -1.97 -0.19 19.17
CA GLN A 42 -2.12 -1.52 18.60
C GLN A 42 -2.63 -1.42 17.18
N ALA A 43 -2.06 -2.21 16.30
CA ALA A 43 -2.52 -2.27 14.92
C ALA A 43 -3.77 -3.14 14.86
N VAL A 44 -4.83 -2.59 14.30
CA VAL A 44 -6.07 -3.32 14.10
C VAL A 44 -6.45 -3.23 12.63
N ARG A 45 -7.33 -4.13 12.22
CA ARG A 45 -7.79 -4.21 10.84
C ARG A 45 -8.22 -2.84 10.29
N ASP A 46 -8.94 -2.08 11.10
CA ASP A 46 -9.51 -0.80 10.65
C ASP A 46 -8.45 0.26 10.35
N ASP A 47 -7.23 0.09 10.84
CA ASP A 47 -6.13 1.00 10.52
C ASP A 47 -5.71 0.90 9.06
N PHE A 48 -6.09 -0.18 8.38
CA PHE A 48 -5.66 -0.45 7.01
C PHE A 48 -6.82 -0.48 6.02
N LEU A 49 -7.94 0.13 6.38
CA LEU A 49 -9.07 0.25 5.48
C LEU A 49 -8.79 1.31 4.42
N SER A 50 -9.22 1.04 3.19
CA SER A 50 -9.16 2.03 2.12
C SER A 50 -10.16 3.15 2.39
N ASP A 51 -9.98 4.27 1.72
CA ASP A 51 -10.95 5.35 1.79
C ASP A 51 -12.31 4.90 1.28
N GLU A 52 -12.33 4.02 0.27
CA GLU A 52 -13.58 3.44 -0.24
C GLU A 52 -14.28 2.63 0.85
N ALA A 53 -13.54 1.79 1.57
CA ALA A 53 -14.11 0.99 2.64
C ALA A 53 -14.61 1.85 3.80
N ARG A 54 -13.97 3.00 4.03
CA ARG A 54 -14.40 3.96 5.05
C ARG A 54 -15.54 4.83 4.57
N ARG A 55 -15.99 4.66 3.33
CA ARG A 55 -17.06 5.42 2.70
C ARG A 55 -16.76 6.91 2.62
N LYS A 56 -15.49 7.25 2.50
CA LYS A 56 -15.09 8.62 2.25
C LYS A 56 -15.35 8.97 0.79
N ARG A 57 -15.62 10.25 0.54
CA ARG A 57 -15.77 10.73 -0.81
C ARG A 57 -14.42 10.78 -1.51
N PRO A 58 -14.31 10.36 -2.78
CA PRO A 58 -13.08 10.56 -3.52
C PRO A 58 -12.77 12.06 -3.62
N ARG A 59 -11.48 12.39 -3.66
CA ARG A 59 -11.06 13.78 -3.79
C ARG A 59 -11.59 14.40 -5.06
N ASP A 60 -11.58 13.65 -6.15
CA ASP A 60 -12.19 14.05 -7.41
C ASP A 60 -12.54 12.77 -8.18
N THR A 61 -13.00 12.91 -9.42
CA THR A 61 -13.45 11.77 -10.22
C THR A 61 -12.43 11.33 -11.26
N SER A 62 -11.20 11.82 -11.18
CA SER A 62 -10.16 11.36 -12.07
C SER A 62 -9.90 9.88 -11.86
N SER A 63 -9.39 9.24 -12.91
CA SER A 63 -9.04 7.82 -12.85
C SER A 63 -8.05 7.55 -11.73
N GLU A 64 -7.06 8.42 -11.58
CA GLU A 64 -6.06 8.26 -10.54
C GLU A 64 -6.66 8.39 -9.15
N ALA A 65 -7.50 9.40 -8.91
CA ALA A 65 -8.12 9.60 -7.61
C ALA A 65 -9.00 8.42 -7.24
N LEU A 66 -9.76 7.88 -8.18
CA LEU A 66 -10.60 6.73 -7.93
C LEU A 66 -9.78 5.48 -7.62
N THR A 67 -8.65 5.33 -8.30
CA THR A 67 -7.74 4.21 -8.01
C THR A 67 -7.18 4.34 -6.60
N ARG A 68 -6.68 5.51 -6.20
CA ARG A 68 -6.13 5.73 -4.87
C ARG A 68 -7.18 5.56 -3.78
N HIS A 69 -8.42 5.86 -4.08
CA HIS A 69 -9.54 5.72 -3.16
C HIS A 69 -9.73 4.28 -2.69
N ARG A 70 -9.25 3.31 -3.47
CA ARG A 70 -9.32 1.88 -3.13
C ARG A 70 -8.16 1.40 -2.30
N GLY A 71 -7.24 2.28 -1.97
CA GLY A 71 -6.09 1.97 -1.13
C GLY A 71 -6.01 2.88 0.07
N PHE A 72 -4.88 2.85 0.74
CA PHE A 72 -4.64 3.71 1.90
C PHE A 72 -3.22 4.25 1.85
N SER A 73 -3.01 5.39 2.52
CA SER A 73 -1.71 6.07 2.49
C SER A 73 -0.69 5.39 3.38
N VAL A 74 0.52 5.25 2.85
CA VAL A 74 1.69 4.84 3.61
C VAL A 74 2.86 5.72 3.20
N TRP A 75 3.92 5.68 3.98
CA TRP A 75 5.14 6.47 3.72
C TRP A 75 6.34 5.54 3.75
N ARG A 76 7.35 5.89 2.96
CA ARG A 76 8.55 5.07 2.84
C ARG A 76 9.52 5.28 4.01
N THR A 77 9.37 6.37 4.75
CA THR A 77 10.23 6.65 5.90
C THR A 77 9.41 6.93 7.14
N GLU A 78 9.94 6.54 8.28
CA GLU A 78 9.31 6.83 9.57
C GLU A 78 9.27 8.34 9.83
N ALA A 79 10.33 9.04 9.46
CA ALA A 79 10.40 10.48 9.66
C ALA A 79 9.29 11.21 8.95
N HIS A 80 8.98 10.80 7.72
CA HIS A 80 7.92 11.44 6.95
C HIS A 80 6.54 11.11 7.56
N ALA A 81 6.32 9.86 7.92
CA ALA A 81 5.06 9.47 8.57
C ALA A 81 4.85 10.26 9.87
N ARG A 82 5.92 10.42 10.65
CA ARG A 82 5.85 11.18 11.90
C ARG A 82 5.53 12.64 11.64
N ALA A 83 6.16 13.25 10.64
CA ALA A 83 5.90 14.64 10.29
C ALA A 83 4.44 14.83 9.88
N VAL A 84 3.90 13.90 9.09
CA VAL A 84 2.51 13.97 8.66
C VAL A 84 1.57 13.82 9.86
N ALA A 85 1.86 12.87 10.75
CA ALA A 85 1.03 12.65 11.94
C ALA A 85 1.04 13.85 12.86
N ARG A 86 2.19 14.53 12.99
CA ARG A 86 2.29 15.74 13.81
C ARG A 86 1.51 16.90 13.20
N ARG A 87 1.53 16.99 11.88
CA ARG A 87 0.79 18.03 11.17
C ARG A 87 -0.71 17.77 11.20
N PHE A 88 -1.12 16.53 11.19
CA PHE A 88 -2.53 16.13 11.16
C PHE A 88 -2.81 15.16 12.31
N PRO A 89 -2.91 15.66 13.55
CA PRO A 89 -3.04 14.76 14.71
C PRO A 89 -4.25 13.85 14.69
N LYS A 90 -5.27 14.19 13.92
CA LYS A 90 -6.45 13.33 13.80
C LYS A 90 -6.15 12.01 13.11
N LEU A 91 -5.04 11.91 12.39
CA LEU A 91 -4.67 10.65 11.75
C LEU A 91 -4.36 9.57 12.78
N GLY A 92 -3.72 9.94 13.87
CA GLY A 92 -3.43 8.98 14.92
C GLY A 92 -2.27 9.37 15.81
N THR A 93 -1.92 8.49 16.73
CA THR A 93 -0.93 8.74 17.76
C THR A 93 0.29 7.85 17.67
N HIS A 94 0.28 6.87 16.79
CA HIS A 94 1.35 5.89 16.66
C HIS A 94 1.69 5.66 15.19
N ILE A 95 2.85 5.09 14.96
CA ILE A 95 3.33 4.76 13.62
C ILE A 95 3.68 3.28 13.60
N ALA A 96 3.13 2.56 12.64
CA ALA A 96 3.46 1.15 12.42
C ALA A 96 4.48 1.04 11.30
N GLU A 97 5.50 0.25 11.53
CA GLU A 97 6.39 -0.21 10.48
C GLU A 97 5.85 -1.53 9.96
N VAL A 98 5.59 -1.59 8.65
CA VAL A 98 4.93 -2.72 8.02
C VAL A 98 5.87 -3.30 6.98
N GLU A 99 6.07 -4.61 7.02
CA GLU A 99 6.89 -5.27 6.01
C GLU A 99 5.99 -5.80 4.90
N LEU A 100 6.12 -5.21 3.71
CA LEU A 100 5.35 -5.63 2.55
C LEU A 100 6.07 -6.75 1.83
N PRO A 101 5.36 -7.85 1.53
CA PRO A 101 5.96 -8.96 0.81
C PRO A 101 6.15 -8.65 -0.68
N ILE A 102 6.97 -9.45 -1.34
CA ILE A 102 7.08 -9.41 -2.79
C ILE A 102 5.68 -9.57 -3.38
N GLY A 103 5.37 -8.78 -4.38
CA GLY A 103 4.08 -8.83 -5.05
C GLY A 103 3.08 -7.81 -4.56
N ALA A 104 3.38 -7.13 -3.46
CA ALA A 104 2.51 -6.05 -2.99
C ALA A 104 2.52 -4.90 -3.99
N THR A 105 1.42 -4.16 -4.03
CA THR A 105 1.29 -3.02 -4.94
C THR A 105 1.37 -1.72 -4.17
N LEU A 106 2.24 -0.83 -4.63
CA LEU A 106 2.36 0.53 -4.12
C LEU A 106 2.25 1.50 -5.29
N LEU A 107 1.43 2.51 -5.14
CA LEU A 107 1.25 3.54 -6.16
C LEU A 107 1.82 4.85 -5.62
N PRO A 108 2.95 5.34 -6.17
CA PRO A 108 3.54 6.58 -5.66
C PRO A 108 2.70 7.79 -6.05
N PHE A 109 2.75 8.83 -5.21
CA PHE A 109 2.17 10.11 -5.58
C PHE A 109 3.15 10.85 -6.49
N PRO A 110 2.64 11.61 -7.47
CA PRO A 110 3.52 12.28 -8.44
C PRO A 110 4.51 13.25 -7.82
N ASP A 111 4.11 13.91 -6.73
CA ASP A 111 4.89 14.98 -6.12
C ASP A 111 5.96 14.50 -5.15
N THR A 112 5.89 13.23 -4.75
CA THR A 112 6.82 12.70 -3.76
C THR A 112 6.92 11.19 -3.90
N SER A 113 8.13 10.68 -3.86
CA SER A 113 8.37 9.23 -3.90
C SER A 113 8.14 8.58 -2.55
N ASP A 114 8.02 9.37 -1.48
CA ASP A 114 7.90 8.85 -0.13
C ASP A 114 6.45 8.53 0.23
N HIS A 115 5.50 9.33 -0.23
CA HIS A 115 4.09 9.09 0.03
C HIS A 115 3.55 8.17 -1.05
N GLN A 116 2.92 7.07 -0.63
CA GLN A 116 2.42 6.08 -1.57
C GLN A 116 1.05 5.57 -1.13
N THR A 117 0.33 4.97 -2.05
CA THR A 117 -0.93 4.30 -1.77
C THR A 117 -0.69 2.80 -1.79
N ALA A 118 -1.05 2.13 -0.72
CA ALA A 118 -0.97 0.67 -0.62
C ALA A 118 -2.35 0.08 -0.83
N PHE A 119 -2.37 -1.15 -1.32
CA PHE A 119 -3.61 -1.88 -1.61
C PHE A 119 -3.52 -3.27 -1.00
N GLY A 120 -4.65 -3.82 -0.61
CA GLY A 120 -4.70 -5.19 -0.14
C GLY A 120 -5.64 -5.40 1.03
N ASP A 121 -5.62 -6.61 1.54
CA ASP A 121 -6.50 -7.03 2.62
C ASP A 121 -6.07 -6.39 3.95
N PRO A 122 -6.98 -5.64 4.60
CA PRO A 122 -6.65 -5.02 5.89
C PRO A 122 -6.19 -6.01 6.96
N ASP A 123 -6.77 -7.21 7.00
CA ASP A 123 -6.35 -8.22 7.99
C ASP A 123 -4.93 -8.68 7.73
N ALA A 124 -4.55 -8.82 6.46
CA ALA A 124 -3.19 -9.23 6.13
C ALA A 124 -2.19 -8.16 6.55
N TYR A 125 -2.53 -6.89 6.35
CA TYR A 125 -1.65 -5.79 6.75
C TYR A 125 -1.46 -5.75 8.26
N ALA A 126 -2.53 -5.96 9.02
CA ALA A 126 -2.41 -5.96 10.48
C ALA A 126 -1.45 -7.05 10.97
N ARG A 127 -1.32 -8.13 10.21
CA ARG A 127 -0.45 -9.26 10.60
C ARG A 127 1.02 -9.05 10.22
N VAL A 128 1.34 -8.10 9.35
CA VAL A 128 2.71 -7.88 8.92
C VAL A 128 3.34 -6.63 9.52
N VAL A 129 2.75 -6.11 10.58
CA VAL A 129 3.33 -5.02 11.36
C VAL A 129 4.49 -5.59 12.17
N VAL A 130 5.67 -4.98 12.03
CA VAL A 130 6.88 -5.46 12.70
C VAL A 130 7.28 -4.57 13.88
N ARG A 131 6.77 -3.35 13.95
CA ARG A 131 7.13 -2.43 15.03
C ARG A 131 6.08 -1.31 15.11
N ILE A 132 5.78 -0.85 16.32
CA ILE A 132 4.90 0.29 16.54
C ILE A 132 5.60 1.25 17.48
N VAL A 133 5.63 2.52 17.11
CA VAL A 133 6.25 3.57 17.94
C VAL A 133 5.28 4.73 18.08
N PRO A 134 5.37 5.50 19.19
CA PRO A 134 4.53 6.68 19.34
C PRO A 134 5.01 7.79 18.40
N VAL A 135 4.08 8.65 18.01
CA VAL A 135 4.42 9.84 17.23
C VAL A 135 5.28 10.79 18.04
N ASN A 136 4.98 10.92 19.34
CA ASN A 136 5.71 11.82 20.23
C ASN A 136 6.36 11.07 21.38
#